data_2dbaef7c88094ec748fb745acbeea1e9
#
_entry.id   2dbaef7c88094ec748fb745acbeea1e9
#
_cell.length_a   1.000
_cell.length_b   1.000
_cell.length_c   1.000
_cell.angle_alpha   90.00
_cell.angle_beta   90.00
_cell.angle_gamma   90.00
#
_symmetry.space_group_name_H-M   'P 1'
#
loop_
_entity.id
_entity.type
_entity.pdbx_description
1 polymer ?
#
loop_
_entity_poly.entity_id
_entity_poly.type
_entity_poly.pdbx_seq_one_letter_code
_entity_poly.pdbx_strand_id
1 'polypeptide(L)'
;MKALKNICAISLLLGATAFTSCTDLTEEIHSSVIAENYYNNAGEVMAAMMRPWGHFCGTMQVAQSPWSCNELSSDGAAWPQKGRHGYDNGDWIRLHRHQWIPTDGQVVDAWKKLFEGIGYANNFLTDTENIDFEALQVPMSKAQAQAEMRVYRAYCYWYVMDMFGTAPICEKIGEINPSSKSRAELFAWIEKELNESIPSLSESKTETYGRVSKWGAYALLARLYLNAEIYTGQARWDDCIAACDELAKGGFALDKKWNDTFRADNDKRSTEIIWSIVYDEVYAKGMGWYQRWLHYAHQTGWDLQSGPWNGLVTQPTFYDSFADNDLRKVEGFLIGKQYPRKVDENGNYY
;
A
#
# COMPACT_ATOMS: atom_id res chain seq x y z
N MET A 1 -36.90 70.55 26.18
CA MET A 1 -35.56 70.46 25.63
C MET A 1 -34.57 69.70 26.51
N LYS A 2 -34.60 69.76 27.85
CA LYS A 2 -33.71 69.02 28.74
C LYS A 2 -33.94 67.45 28.68
N ALA A 3 -35.21 67.04 28.61
CA ALA A 3 -35.55 65.61 28.54
C ALA A 3 -35.05 64.91 27.20
N LEU A 4 -35.11 65.62 26.08
CA LEU A 4 -34.69 65.10 24.79
C LEU A 4 -33.14 64.90 24.70
N LYS A 5 -32.40 65.84 25.39
CA LYS A 5 -30.93 65.71 25.47
C LYS A 5 -30.47 64.50 26.30
N ASN A 6 -31.20 64.19 27.38
CA ASN A 6 -30.89 63.05 28.22
C ASN A 6 -31.23 61.72 27.54
N ILE A 7 -32.27 61.65 26.72
CA ILE A 7 -32.59 60.42 25.93
C ILE A 7 -31.54 60.19 24.86
N CYS A 8 -31.07 61.21 24.14
CA CYS A 8 -29.99 61.07 23.17
C CYS A 8 -28.65 60.66 23.81
N ALA A 9 -28.32 61.15 25.00
CA ALA A 9 -27.10 60.78 25.71
C ALA A 9 -27.16 59.35 26.23
N ILE A 10 -28.28 58.83 26.68
CA ILE A 10 -28.47 57.46 27.14
C ILE A 10 -28.42 56.49 25.90
N SER A 11 -29.02 56.88 24.77
CA SER A 11 -28.95 56.09 23.55
C SER A 11 -27.52 56.00 22.96
N LEU A 12 -26.72 57.07 23.12
CA LEU A 12 -25.30 57.03 22.69
C LEU A 12 -24.43 56.16 23.61
N LEU A 13 -24.69 56.15 24.93
CA LEU A 13 -23.97 55.27 25.85
C LEU A 13 -24.37 53.80 25.70
N LEU A 14 -25.62 53.48 25.42
CA LEU A 14 -26.03 52.10 25.10
C LEU A 14 -25.51 51.61 23.75
N GLY A 15 -25.32 52.47 22.75
CA GLY A 15 -24.72 52.15 21.47
C GLY A 15 -23.21 51.87 21.55
N ALA A 16 -22.50 52.49 22.51
CA ALA A 16 -21.06 52.29 22.67
C ALA A 16 -20.69 50.98 23.39
N THR A 17 -21.60 50.36 24.13
CA THR A 17 -21.36 49.07 24.81
C THR A 17 -21.67 47.85 23.91
N ALA A 18 -22.28 48.04 22.73
CA ALA A 18 -22.60 46.97 21.83
C ALA A 18 -21.40 46.53 20.91
N PHE A 19 -20.28 47.26 20.96
CA PHE A 19 -19.10 46.95 20.13
C PHE A 19 -17.94 46.27 20.88
N THR A 20 -18.14 45.89 22.14
CA THR A 20 -17.20 45.02 22.85
C THR A 20 -17.65 43.56 22.75
N SER A 21 -17.98 43.10 21.55
CA SER A 21 -18.08 41.69 21.28
C SER A 21 -16.66 41.13 21.20
N CYS A 22 -16.39 40.07 21.93
CA CYS A 22 -15.12 39.33 21.85
C CYS A 22 -14.72 39.13 20.41
N THR A 23 -13.64 39.77 20.00
CA THR A 23 -13.05 39.63 18.68
C THR A 23 -11.98 38.53 18.65
N ASP A 24 -12.00 37.62 19.60
CA ASP A 24 -11.19 36.42 19.51
C ASP A 24 -11.92 35.43 18.60
N LEU A 25 -11.55 35.47 17.32
CA LEU A 25 -12.01 34.58 16.27
C LEU A 25 -11.05 33.38 16.08
N THR A 26 -10.20 33.11 17.05
CA THR A 26 -9.38 31.89 17.06
C THR A 26 -10.33 30.69 17.19
N GLU A 27 -10.47 29.96 16.12
CA GLU A 27 -11.22 28.72 16.08
C GLU A 27 -10.47 27.67 16.88
N GLU A 28 -10.92 27.35 18.08
CA GLU A 28 -10.41 26.17 18.81
C GLU A 28 -11.06 24.92 18.24
N ILE A 29 -10.32 24.24 17.39
CA ILE A 29 -10.75 22.97 16.78
C ILE A 29 -10.59 21.85 17.80
N HIS A 30 -11.65 21.51 18.53
CA HIS A 30 -11.65 20.43 19.52
C HIS A 30 -11.97 19.04 18.94
N SER A 31 -12.40 18.94 17.69
CA SER A 31 -12.91 17.71 17.08
C SER A 31 -12.05 17.14 15.96
N SER A 32 -10.99 17.81 15.53
CA SER A 32 -10.06 17.33 14.53
C SER A 32 -8.61 17.54 14.95
N VAL A 33 -7.77 16.57 14.63
CA VAL A 33 -6.33 16.67 14.82
C VAL A 33 -5.78 17.49 13.66
N ILE A 34 -5.16 18.64 13.94
CA ILE A 34 -4.44 19.47 12.98
C ILE A 34 -2.94 19.26 13.17
N ALA A 35 -2.16 19.37 12.08
CA ALA A 35 -0.72 19.11 12.10
C ALA A 35 0.02 19.96 13.17
N GLU A 36 -0.40 21.19 13.39
CA GLU A 36 0.18 22.12 14.37
C GLU A 36 0.10 21.61 15.83
N ASN A 37 -0.87 20.73 16.13
CA ASN A 37 -1.12 20.22 17.48
C ASN A 37 -0.87 18.71 17.62
N TYR A 38 -0.30 18.06 16.60
CA TYR A 38 -0.20 16.61 16.58
C TYR A 38 1.20 16.10 16.93
N TYR A 39 2.25 16.67 16.38
CA TYR A 39 3.61 16.12 16.52
C TYR A 39 4.32 16.58 17.80
N ASN A 40 3.81 16.17 18.97
CA ASN A 40 4.31 16.62 20.29
C ASN A 40 5.27 15.63 20.96
N ASN A 41 5.34 14.40 20.47
CA ASN A 41 6.16 13.33 21.02
C ASN A 41 6.53 12.29 19.97
N ALA A 42 7.52 11.43 20.30
CA ALA A 42 7.97 10.38 19.40
C ALA A 42 6.86 9.42 18.94
N GLY A 43 5.90 9.10 19.81
CA GLY A 43 4.82 8.17 19.51
C GLY A 43 3.90 8.70 18.40
N GLU A 44 3.59 10.00 18.42
CA GLU A 44 2.78 10.65 17.40
C GLU A 44 3.50 10.72 16.04
N VAL A 45 4.79 11.04 16.04
CA VAL A 45 5.61 11.00 14.83
C VAL A 45 5.62 9.59 14.23
N MET A 46 5.87 8.58 15.06
CA MET A 46 5.88 7.18 14.62
C MET A 46 4.51 6.70 14.13
N ALA A 47 3.44 7.09 14.79
CA ALA A 47 2.07 6.75 14.36
C ALA A 47 1.74 7.34 12.99
N ALA A 48 2.10 8.60 12.75
CA ALA A 48 1.95 9.24 11.43
C ALA A 48 2.80 8.53 10.35
N MET A 49 4.04 8.17 10.68
CA MET A 49 4.93 7.43 9.80
C MET A 49 4.39 6.04 9.45
N MET A 50 3.73 5.36 10.39
CA MET A 50 3.18 4.02 10.15
C MET A 50 1.89 4.01 9.35
N ARG A 51 1.20 5.14 9.20
CA ARG A 51 -0.06 5.22 8.45
C ARG A 51 0.05 4.77 6.98
N PRO A 52 1.04 5.19 6.17
CA PRO A 52 1.24 4.68 4.81
C PRO A 52 1.44 3.17 4.77
N TRP A 53 2.21 2.60 5.69
CA TRP A 53 2.46 1.16 5.75
C TRP A 53 1.19 0.37 6.09
N GLY A 54 0.37 0.86 7.02
CA GLY A 54 -0.95 0.30 7.31
C GLY A 54 -1.90 0.39 6.09
N HIS A 55 -1.81 1.46 5.31
CA HIS A 55 -2.57 1.61 4.07
C HIS A 55 -2.18 0.55 3.02
N PHE A 56 -0.92 0.13 2.96
CA PHE A 56 -0.48 -0.96 2.07
C PHE A 56 -1.23 -2.26 2.33
N CYS A 57 -1.52 -2.59 3.58
CA CYS A 57 -2.30 -3.78 3.90
C CYS A 57 -3.64 -3.80 3.17
N GLY A 58 -4.33 -2.65 3.08
CA GLY A 58 -5.58 -2.50 2.32
C GLY A 58 -5.40 -2.39 0.80
N THR A 59 -4.31 -1.73 0.36
CA THR A 59 -4.05 -1.44 -1.05
C THR A 59 -3.63 -2.68 -1.83
N MET A 60 -2.80 -3.55 -1.23
CA MET A 60 -2.25 -4.73 -1.90
C MET A 60 -3.05 -6.02 -1.65
N GLN A 61 -4.23 -5.90 -1.05
CA GLN A 61 -5.13 -7.03 -0.89
C GLN A 61 -5.75 -7.49 -2.20
N VAL A 62 -6.11 -8.76 -2.22
CA VAL A 62 -6.93 -9.35 -3.28
C VAL A 62 -8.30 -8.69 -3.32
N ALA A 63 -8.75 -8.34 -4.48
CA ALA A 63 -9.96 -7.62 -4.86
C ALA A 63 -9.85 -6.09 -4.77
N GLN A 64 -10.28 -5.43 -5.83
CA GLN A 64 -10.33 -3.97 -5.97
C GLN A 64 -9.00 -3.29 -5.63
N SER A 65 -7.91 -3.80 -6.22
CA SER A 65 -6.55 -3.39 -5.90
C SER A 65 -5.63 -3.51 -7.12
N PRO A 66 -4.43 -2.91 -7.08
CA PRO A 66 -3.41 -3.12 -8.10
C PRO A 66 -3.12 -4.61 -8.35
N TRP A 67 -3.09 -5.43 -7.29
CA TRP A 67 -2.91 -6.88 -7.42
C TRP A 67 -3.97 -7.51 -8.33
N SER A 68 -5.26 -7.21 -8.11
CA SER A 68 -6.35 -7.78 -8.91
C SER A 68 -6.25 -7.39 -10.38
N CYS A 69 -5.87 -6.14 -10.67
CA CYS A 69 -5.67 -5.70 -12.04
C CYS A 69 -4.56 -6.49 -12.73
N ASN A 70 -3.44 -6.72 -12.06
CA ASN A 70 -2.29 -7.45 -12.62
C ASN A 70 -2.59 -8.95 -12.76
N GLU A 71 -3.06 -9.60 -11.69
CA GLU A 71 -3.26 -11.05 -11.70
C GLU A 71 -4.41 -11.50 -12.60
N LEU A 72 -5.52 -10.75 -12.62
CA LEU A 72 -6.67 -11.14 -13.44
C LEU A 72 -6.54 -10.76 -14.92
N SER A 73 -5.58 -9.93 -15.28
CA SER A 73 -5.17 -9.72 -16.67
C SER A 73 -4.06 -10.67 -17.12
N SER A 74 -3.58 -11.56 -16.22
CA SER A 74 -2.62 -12.62 -16.54
C SER A 74 -3.32 -13.93 -16.91
N ASP A 75 -2.54 -14.90 -17.38
CA ASP A 75 -3.01 -16.27 -17.62
C ASP A 75 -3.04 -17.14 -16.36
N GLY A 76 -2.52 -16.64 -15.22
CA GLY A 76 -2.39 -17.41 -13.98
C GLY A 76 -3.70 -17.56 -13.22
N ALA A 77 -4.54 -16.53 -13.22
CA ALA A 77 -5.77 -16.46 -12.43
C ALA A 77 -6.95 -15.89 -13.21
N ALA A 78 -8.14 -16.30 -12.82
CA ALA A 78 -9.39 -15.71 -13.30
C ALA A 78 -10.43 -15.65 -12.17
N TRP A 79 -11.40 -14.77 -12.31
CA TRP A 79 -12.59 -14.73 -11.46
C TRP A 79 -13.84 -14.99 -12.32
N PRO A 80 -14.18 -16.26 -12.57
CA PRO A 80 -15.32 -16.59 -13.41
C PRO A 80 -16.64 -16.37 -12.66
N GLN A 81 -17.67 -16.03 -13.41
CA GLN A 81 -19.02 -16.05 -12.90
C GLN A 81 -19.45 -17.51 -12.61
N LYS A 82 -19.94 -17.78 -11.41
CA LYS A 82 -20.44 -19.08 -10.94
C LYS A 82 -21.93 -18.95 -10.55
N GLY A 83 -22.81 -19.25 -11.48
CA GLY A 83 -24.24 -18.97 -11.33
C GLY A 83 -24.51 -17.48 -11.20
N ARG A 84 -25.09 -17.04 -10.08
CA ARG A 84 -25.32 -15.62 -9.78
C ARG A 84 -24.15 -14.92 -9.06
N HIS A 85 -23.10 -15.65 -8.70
CA HIS A 85 -21.95 -15.12 -7.97
C HIS A 85 -20.81 -14.76 -8.92
N GLY A 86 -20.04 -13.73 -8.59
CA GLY A 86 -18.83 -13.32 -9.30
C GLY A 86 -19.09 -12.64 -10.64
N TYR A 87 -20.32 -12.21 -10.92
CA TYR A 87 -20.57 -11.38 -12.10
C TYR A 87 -20.06 -9.95 -11.91
N ASP A 88 -20.39 -9.33 -10.77
CA ASP A 88 -19.91 -8.02 -10.33
C ASP A 88 -19.82 -7.01 -11.48
N ASN A 89 -20.94 -6.79 -12.15
CA ASN A 89 -21.07 -5.94 -13.32
C ASN A 89 -20.15 -6.33 -14.52
N GLY A 90 -19.59 -7.54 -14.52
CA GLY A 90 -18.68 -8.04 -15.55
C GLY A 90 -17.23 -7.54 -15.44
N ASP A 91 -16.89 -6.81 -14.37
CA ASP A 91 -15.57 -6.19 -14.20
C ASP A 91 -14.45 -7.23 -14.24
N TRP A 92 -14.60 -8.35 -13.51
CA TRP A 92 -13.60 -9.41 -13.46
C TRP A 92 -13.34 -10.07 -14.82
N ILE A 93 -14.41 -10.30 -15.60
CA ILE A 93 -14.31 -10.90 -16.92
C ILE A 93 -13.66 -9.92 -17.90
N ARG A 94 -13.94 -8.63 -17.78
CA ARG A 94 -13.31 -7.61 -18.63
C ARG A 94 -11.81 -7.50 -18.34
N LEU A 95 -11.37 -7.58 -17.08
CA LEU A 95 -9.95 -7.65 -16.73
C LEU A 95 -9.28 -8.84 -17.42
N HIS A 96 -9.85 -10.03 -17.27
CA HIS A 96 -9.29 -11.25 -17.87
C HIS A 96 -9.24 -11.22 -19.40
N ARG A 97 -10.20 -10.54 -20.03
CA ARG A 97 -10.26 -10.40 -21.50
C ARG A 97 -9.51 -9.19 -22.04
N HIS A 98 -8.82 -8.45 -21.20
CA HIS A 98 -8.18 -7.17 -21.57
C HIS A 98 -9.16 -6.16 -22.19
N GLN A 99 -10.38 -6.11 -21.66
CA GLN A 99 -11.48 -5.27 -22.13
C GLN A 99 -11.97 -4.29 -21.06
N TRP A 100 -11.10 -4.02 -20.07
CA TRP A 100 -11.41 -3.08 -18.98
C TRP A 100 -11.77 -1.69 -19.51
N ILE A 101 -12.59 -1.01 -18.75
CA ILE A 101 -12.98 0.37 -19.00
C ILE A 101 -12.64 1.25 -17.79
N PRO A 102 -12.49 2.57 -17.96
CA PRO A 102 -12.08 3.46 -16.85
C PRO A 102 -13.03 3.47 -15.65
N THR A 103 -14.25 2.96 -15.79
CA THR A 103 -15.27 2.91 -14.73
C THR A 103 -15.35 1.55 -14.04
N ASP A 104 -14.54 0.57 -14.42
CA ASP A 104 -14.48 -0.70 -13.71
C ASP A 104 -13.97 -0.51 -12.28
N GLY A 105 -14.67 -1.11 -11.32
CA GLY A 105 -14.39 -0.87 -9.90
C GLY A 105 -12.95 -1.15 -9.52
N GLN A 106 -12.33 -2.21 -10.07
CA GLN A 106 -10.94 -2.57 -9.83
C GLN A 106 -9.97 -1.52 -10.34
N VAL A 107 -10.23 -0.93 -11.51
CA VAL A 107 -9.39 0.11 -12.13
C VAL A 107 -9.50 1.41 -11.33
N VAL A 108 -10.73 1.81 -10.98
CA VAL A 108 -10.99 3.01 -10.18
C VAL A 108 -10.35 2.91 -8.79
N ASP A 109 -10.55 1.78 -8.12
CA ASP A 109 -10.03 1.58 -6.76
C ASP A 109 -8.51 1.45 -6.73
N ALA A 110 -7.89 0.82 -7.73
CA ALA A 110 -6.44 0.79 -7.87
C ALA A 110 -5.85 2.20 -7.96
N TRP A 111 -6.41 3.05 -8.82
CA TRP A 111 -6.02 4.45 -8.94
C TRP A 111 -6.18 5.20 -7.61
N LYS A 112 -7.38 5.15 -7.02
CA LYS A 112 -7.67 5.82 -5.74
C LYS A 112 -6.71 5.43 -4.64
N LYS A 113 -6.54 4.13 -4.40
CA LYS A 113 -5.68 3.61 -3.33
C LYS A 113 -4.22 4.00 -3.51
N LEU A 114 -3.71 4.00 -4.73
CA LEU A 114 -2.34 4.43 -5.00
C LEU A 114 -2.15 5.92 -4.72
N PHE A 115 -3.09 6.78 -5.16
CA PHE A 115 -3.03 8.22 -4.88
C PHE A 115 -3.32 8.57 -3.41
N GLU A 116 -4.15 7.81 -2.71
CA GLU A 116 -4.30 7.92 -1.25
C GLU A 116 -2.98 7.63 -0.55
N GLY A 117 -2.26 6.57 -0.97
CA GLY A 117 -0.93 6.26 -0.44
C GLY A 117 0.09 7.36 -0.70
N ILE A 118 0.12 7.92 -1.91
CA ILE A 118 0.95 9.08 -2.27
C ILE A 118 0.61 10.27 -1.36
N GLY A 119 -0.68 10.53 -1.14
CA GLY A 119 -1.16 11.58 -0.24
C GLY A 119 -0.67 11.41 1.20
N TYR A 120 -0.72 10.19 1.74
CA TYR A 120 -0.20 9.93 3.10
C TYR A 120 1.31 10.15 3.21
N ALA A 121 2.08 9.76 2.20
CA ALA A 121 3.52 10.03 2.19
C ALA A 121 3.79 11.54 2.11
N ASN A 122 3.08 12.27 1.24
CA ASN A 122 3.22 13.71 1.11
C ASN A 122 2.84 14.45 2.41
N ASN A 123 1.75 14.02 3.08
CA ASN A 123 1.36 14.57 4.38
C ASN A 123 2.52 14.43 5.38
N PHE A 124 3.04 13.22 5.56
CA PHE A 124 4.14 13.00 6.49
C PHE A 124 5.38 13.85 6.16
N LEU A 125 5.78 13.89 4.90
CA LEU A 125 6.94 14.67 4.45
C LEU A 125 6.77 16.16 4.71
N THR A 126 5.57 16.70 4.45
CA THR A 126 5.24 18.12 4.67
C THR A 126 5.16 18.43 6.16
N ASP A 127 4.39 17.65 6.90
CA ASP A 127 4.12 17.91 8.32
C ASP A 127 5.37 17.82 9.18
N THR A 128 6.31 16.93 8.81
CA THR A 128 7.55 16.72 9.56
C THR A 128 8.70 17.60 9.10
N GLU A 129 8.52 18.50 8.12
CA GLU A 129 9.59 19.34 7.59
C GLU A 129 10.33 20.13 8.67
N ASN A 130 9.59 20.68 9.64
CA ASN A 130 10.12 21.50 10.72
C ASN A 130 10.16 20.79 12.09
N ILE A 131 9.82 19.50 12.17
CA ILE A 131 9.83 18.75 13.42
C ILE A 131 11.26 18.34 13.78
N ASP A 132 11.66 18.59 15.00
CA ASP A 132 12.95 18.16 15.56
C ASP A 132 12.83 16.74 16.15
N PHE A 133 13.28 15.75 15.40
CA PHE A 133 13.21 14.34 15.79
C PHE A 133 14.10 14.02 16.98
N GLU A 134 15.23 14.72 17.14
CA GLU A 134 16.14 14.51 18.24
C GLU A 134 15.54 15.05 19.54
N ALA A 135 15.00 16.28 19.53
CA ALA A 135 14.32 16.87 20.68
C ALA A 135 13.11 16.02 21.14
N LEU A 136 12.37 15.42 20.21
CA LEU A 136 11.26 14.51 20.51
C LEU A 136 11.67 13.08 20.82
N GLN A 137 12.96 12.76 20.76
CA GLN A 137 13.51 11.41 20.99
C GLN A 137 12.88 10.34 20.07
N VAL A 138 12.64 10.71 18.79
CA VAL A 138 12.15 9.74 17.79
C VAL A 138 13.19 8.65 17.59
N PRO A 139 12.84 7.33 17.60
CA PRO A 139 13.79 6.23 17.56
C PRO A 139 14.44 5.99 16.18
N MET A 140 14.49 7.02 15.35
CA MET A 140 15.19 7.04 14.06
C MET A 140 15.54 8.48 13.65
N SER A 141 16.47 8.63 12.71
CA SER A 141 16.77 9.95 12.17
C SER A 141 15.64 10.45 11.27
N LYS A 142 15.46 11.77 11.22
CA LYS A 142 14.52 12.41 10.28
C LYS A 142 14.84 12.07 8.82
N ALA A 143 16.12 12.01 8.48
CA ALA A 143 16.58 11.65 7.14
C ALA A 143 16.13 10.23 6.75
N GLN A 144 16.23 9.26 7.67
CA GLN A 144 15.75 7.90 7.46
C GLN A 144 14.22 7.87 7.29
N ALA A 145 13.46 8.51 8.17
CA ALA A 145 12.01 8.54 8.09
C ALA A 145 11.51 9.15 6.76
N GLN A 146 12.11 10.26 6.35
CA GLN A 146 11.79 10.91 5.08
C GLN A 146 12.18 10.04 3.88
N ALA A 147 13.33 9.37 3.92
CA ALA A 147 13.76 8.46 2.87
C ALA A 147 12.80 7.27 2.72
N GLU A 148 12.35 6.67 3.82
CA GLU A 148 11.35 5.59 3.77
C GLU A 148 10.03 6.06 3.14
N MET A 149 9.55 7.25 3.46
CA MET A 149 8.34 7.82 2.87
C MET A 149 8.49 8.15 1.38
N ARG A 150 9.64 8.63 0.97
CA ARG A 150 9.95 8.87 -0.45
C ARG A 150 9.97 7.55 -1.24
N VAL A 151 10.56 6.50 -0.69
CA VAL A 151 10.55 5.16 -1.33
C VAL A 151 9.13 4.58 -1.38
N TYR A 152 8.34 4.74 -0.32
CA TYR A 152 6.92 4.34 -0.34
C TYR A 152 6.16 5.06 -1.45
N ARG A 153 6.32 6.38 -1.56
CA ARG A 153 5.72 7.20 -2.61
C ARG A 153 6.19 6.77 -4.01
N ALA A 154 7.47 6.53 -4.18
CA ALA A 154 8.05 6.04 -5.43
C ALA A 154 7.48 4.67 -5.82
N TYR A 155 7.25 3.77 -4.87
CA TYR A 155 6.62 2.48 -5.11
C TYR A 155 5.15 2.62 -5.57
N CYS A 156 4.38 3.52 -4.97
CA CYS A 156 3.03 3.82 -5.45
C CYS A 156 3.05 4.38 -6.88
N TYR A 157 3.99 5.30 -7.18
CA TYR A 157 4.15 5.84 -8.53
C TYR A 157 4.65 4.82 -9.55
N TRP A 158 5.46 3.84 -9.12
CA TRP A 158 5.84 2.73 -9.99
C TRP A 158 4.61 1.94 -10.45
N TYR A 159 3.69 1.60 -9.55
CA TYR A 159 2.41 0.99 -9.93
C TYR A 159 1.55 1.89 -10.82
N VAL A 160 1.47 3.18 -10.51
CA VAL A 160 0.73 4.15 -11.34
C VAL A 160 1.31 4.20 -12.75
N MET A 161 2.63 4.29 -12.88
CA MET A 161 3.33 4.30 -14.17
C MET A 161 3.12 3.00 -14.94
N ASP A 162 3.24 1.86 -14.28
CA ASP A 162 3.11 0.54 -14.89
C ASP A 162 1.69 0.30 -15.42
N MET A 163 0.68 0.54 -14.58
CA MET A 163 -0.72 0.25 -14.89
C MET A 163 -1.37 1.29 -15.79
N PHE A 164 -1.09 2.58 -15.60
CA PHE A 164 -1.83 3.68 -16.25
C PHE A 164 -0.99 4.45 -17.27
N GLY A 165 0.32 4.32 -17.25
CA GLY A 165 1.24 4.92 -18.22
C GLY A 165 1.52 6.39 -17.97
N THR A 166 0.51 7.24 -17.86
CA THR A 166 0.65 8.68 -17.61
C THR A 166 -0.10 9.09 -16.35
N ALA A 167 0.49 10.01 -15.58
CA ALA A 167 -0.14 10.50 -14.36
C ALA A 167 0.47 11.85 -13.94
N PRO A 168 -0.22 12.66 -13.13
CA PRO A 168 0.39 13.81 -12.50
C PRO A 168 1.37 13.35 -11.41
N ILE A 169 2.48 14.09 -11.25
CA ILE A 169 3.36 13.96 -10.09
C ILE A 169 2.92 15.00 -9.05
N CYS A 170 2.44 14.52 -7.91
CA CYS A 170 2.01 15.33 -6.78
C CYS A 170 3.03 15.16 -5.65
N GLU A 171 3.80 16.18 -5.37
CA GLU A 171 4.82 16.19 -4.31
C GLU A 171 4.37 16.96 -3.07
N LYS A 172 3.37 17.81 -3.23
CA LYS A 172 2.84 18.67 -2.17
C LYS A 172 1.34 18.52 -1.99
N ILE A 173 0.89 18.78 -0.77
CA ILE A 173 -0.52 18.84 -0.43
C ILE A 173 -1.14 20.10 -1.03
N GLY A 174 -2.38 19.97 -1.52
CA GLY A 174 -3.13 21.12 -2.05
C GLY A 174 -2.72 21.55 -3.46
N GLU A 175 -1.87 20.81 -4.14
CA GLU A 175 -1.55 21.08 -5.54
C GLU A 175 -2.80 20.84 -6.41
N ILE A 176 -3.24 21.91 -7.09
CA ILE A 176 -4.47 21.90 -7.87
C ILE A 176 -4.14 21.66 -9.34
N ASN A 177 -4.73 20.61 -9.92
CA ASN A 177 -4.62 20.25 -11.33
C ASN A 177 -3.17 20.16 -11.85
N PRO A 178 -2.28 19.37 -11.23
CA PRO A 178 -0.95 19.17 -11.73
C PRO A 178 -1.00 18.56 -13.15
N SER A 179 -0.04 18.97 -13.99
CA SER A 179 0.04 18.44 -15.36
C SER A 179 0.40 16.97 -15.37
N SER A 180 -0.25 16.19 -16.24
CA SER A 180 0.10 14.79 -16.44
C SER A 180 1.51 14.66 -17.02
N LYS A 181 2.26 13.69 -16.53
CA LYS A 181 3.61 13.33 -16.96
C LYS A 181 3.57 12.06 -17.80
N SER A 182 4.46 11.98 -18.77
CA SER A 182 4.67 10.77 -19.57
C SER A 182 5.26 9.64 -18.73
N ARG A 183 5.16 8.41 -19.21
CA ARG A 183 5.78 7.25 -18.57
C ARG A 183 7.28 7.42 -18.37
N ALA A 184 7.99 8.00 -19.33
CA ALA A 184 9.42 8.28 -19.23
C ALA A 184 9.75 9.36 -18.17
N GLU A 185 8.93 10.41 -18.03
CA GLU A 185 9.09 11.40 -16.97
C GLU A 185 8.81 10.81 -15.58
N LEU A 186 7.78 9.95 -15.46
CA LEU A 186 7.50 9.20 -14.22
C LEU A 186 8.66 8.28 -13.86
N PHE A 187 9.20 7.54 -14.83
CA PHE A 187 10.38 6.69 -14.63
C PHE A 187 11.56 7.49 -14.08
N ALA A 188 11.92 8.60 -14.71
CA ALA A 188 13.04 9.43 -14.27
C ALA A 188 12.81 10.02 -12.86
N TRP A 189 11.58 10.40 -12.54
CA TRP A 189 11.24 10.89 -11.21
C TRP A 189 11.34 9.79 -10.15
N ILE A 190 10.81 8.57 -10.42
CA ILE A 190 10.91 7.41 -9.52
C ILE A 190 12.37 7.04 -9.28
N GLU A 191 13.17 6.96 -10.35
CA GLU A 191 14.62 6.69 -10.28
C GLU A 191 15.34 7.69 -9.37
N LYS A 192 15.05 8.97 -9.53
CA LYS A 192 15.60 10.04 -8.70
C LYS A 192 15.21 9.87 -7.23
N GLU A 193 13.92 9.66 -6.94
CA GLU A 193 13.43 9.48 -5.58
C GLU A 193 14.14 8.31 -4.86
N LEU A 194 14.33 7.20 -5.56
CA LEU A 194 15.00 6.02 -5.01
C LEU A 194 16.50 6.28 -4.76
N ASN A 195 17.21 6.81 -5.77
CA ASN A 195 18.65 7.03 -5.65
C ASN A 195 19.02 8.07 -4.57
N GLU A 196 18.21 9.12 -4.41
CA GLU A 196 18.40 10.11 -3.35
C GLU A 196 18.04 9.59 -1.96
N SER A 197 17.12 8.62 -1.86
CA SER A 197 16.67 8.06 -0.58
C SER A 197 17.60 6.96 -0.04
N ILE A 198 18.13 6.11 -0.90
CA ILE A 198 18.95 4.94 -0.55
C ILE A 198 20.05 5.21 0.48
N PRO A 199 20.85 6.33 0.37
CA PRO A 199 21.92 6.60 1.34
C PRO A 199 21.44 6.78 2.79
N SER A 200 20.18 7.17 3.00
CA SER A 200 19.60 7.42 4.33
C SER A 200 18.79 6.24 4.88
N LEU A 201 18.59 5.19 4.09
CA LEU A 201 17.82 4.02 4.52
C LEU A 201 18.64 3.08 5.40
N SER A 202 17.99 2.47 6.38
CA SER A 202 18.59 1.44 7.22
C SER A 202 18.84 0.15 6.44
N GLU A 203 19.98 -0.51 6.75
CA GLU A 203 20.34 -1.85 6.27
C GLU A 203 19.75 -2.97 7.17
N SER A 204 19.23 -2.61 8.34
CA SER A 204 18.72 -3.55 9.31
C SER A 204 17.35 -4.11 8.90
N LYS A 205 17.32 -5.40 8.59
CA LYS A 205 16.07 -6.11 8.25
C LYS A 205 15.10 -6.19 9.45
N THR A 206 15.62 -6.25 10.65
CA THR A 206 14.82 -6.32 11.88
C THR A 206 14.19 -4.98 12.22
N GLU A 207 14.97 -3.89 12.13
CA GLU A 207 14.49 -2.54 12.41
C GLU A 207 13.42 -2.10 11.41
N THR A 208 13.57 -2.49 10.15
CA THR A 208 12.66 -2.11 9.05
C THR A 208 11.59 -3.15 8.76
N TYR A 209 11.39 -4.15 9.62
CA TYR A 209 10.35 -5.16 9.42
C TYR A 209 8.96 -4.50 9.24
N GLY A 210 8.28 -4.83 8.16
CA GLY A 210 7.00 -4.19 7.76
C GLY A 210 7.13 -2.80 7.17
N ARG A 211 8.34 -2.27 7.05
CA ARG A 211 8.69 -1.02 6.39
C ARG A 211 9.72 -1.28 5.28
N VAL A 212 10.22 -0.25 4.61
CA VAL A 212 11.24 -0.44 3.58
C VAL A 212 12.65 -0.30 4.16
N SER A 213 13.51 -1.26 3.84
CA SER A 213 14.95 -1.17 4.05
C SER A 213 15.67 -0.65 2.80
N LYS A 214 16.96 -0.36 2.91
CA LYS A 214 17.85 -0.12 1.78
C LYS A 214 17.74 -1.20 0.70
N TRP A 215 17.62 -2.44 1.11
CA TRP A 215 17.49 -3.59 0.21
C TRP A 215 16.17 -3.60 -0.56
N GLY A 216 15.08 -3.19 0.08
CA GLY A 216 13.79 -3.02 -0.59
C GLY A 216 13.82 -1.94 -1.68
N ALA A 217 14.56 -0.85 -1.43
CA ALA A 217 14.74 0.19 -2.43
C ALA A 217 15.58 -0.28 -3.63
N TYR A 218 16.66 -1.05 -3.41
CA TYR A 218 17.41 -1.66 -4.50
C TYR A 218 16.60 -2.69 -5.29
N ALA A 219 15.76 -3.48 -4.62
CA ALA A 219 14.85 -4.40 -5.30
C ALA A 219 13.85 -3.67 -6.21
N LEU A 220 13.36 -2.51 -5.77
CA LEU A 220 12.49 -1.68 -6.60
C LEU A 220 13.25 -1.05 -7.79
N LEU A 221 14.50 -0.58 -7.58
CA LEU A 221 15.36 -0.11 -8.67
C LEU A 221 15.62 -1.22 -9.70
N ALA A 222 15.94 -2.43 -9.26
CA ALA A 222 16.17 -3.55 -10.17
C ALA A 222 14.92 -3.82 -11.02
N ARG A 223 13.72 -3.80 -10.44
CA ARG A 223 12.45 -3.93 -11.18
C ARG A 223 12.22 -2.78 -12.15
N LEU A 224 12.53 -1.55 -11.74
CA LEU A 224 12.39 -0.37 -12.55
C LEU A 224 13.29 -0.46 -13.79
N TYR A 225 14.56 -0.80 -13.60
CA TYR A 225 15.54 -0.93 -14.68
C TYR A 225 15.29 -2.14 -15.60
N LEU A 226 14.81 -3.26 -15.06
CA LEU A 226 14.44 -4.44 -15.84
C LEU A 226 13.37 -4.12 -16.90
N ASN A 227 12.44 -3.22 -16.58
CA ASN A 227 11.36 -2.82 -17.46
C ASN A 227 11.59 -1.47 -18.15
N ALA A 228 12.78 -0.89 -18.05
CA ALA A 228 13.09 0.45 -18.54
C ALA A 228 12.81 0.61 -20.04
N GLU A 229 13.11 -0.41 -20.85
CA GLU A 229 12.86 -0.38 -22.29
C GLU A 229 11.37 -0.21 -22.60
N ILE A 230 10.48 -0.87 -21.86
CA ILE A 230 9.03 -0.74 -22.01
C ILE A 230 8.55 0.66 -21.56
N TYR A 231 9.15 1.21 -20.50
CA TYR A 231 8.72 2.49 -19.93
C TYR A 231 9.26 3.70 -20.72
N THR A 232 10.47 3.60 -21.27
CA THR A 232 11.21 4.73 -21.83
C THR A 232 11.66 4.55 -23.30
N GLY A 233 11.56 3.34 -23.82
CA GLY A 233 12.14 2.96 -25.12
C GLY A 233 13.64 2.68 -25.06
N GLN A 234 14.27 2.69 -23.87
CA GLN A 234 15.71 2.48 -23.68
C GLN A 234 15.95 1.42 -22.62
N ALA A 235 16.68 0.36 -22.99
CA ALA A 235 17.08 -0.70 -22.07
C ALA A 235 18.11 -0.17 -21.03
N ARG A 236 17.99 -0.65 -19.77
CA ARG A 236 18.88 -0.31 -18.66
C ARG A 236 19.38 -1.58 -17.95
N TRP A 237 19.87 -2.55 -18.73
CA TRP A 237 20.26 -3.87 -18.21
C TRP A 237 21.45 -3.81 -17.25
N ASP A 238 22.46 -2.98 -17.55
CA ASP A 238 23.64 -2.84 -16.69
C ASP A 238 23.27 -2.19 -15.34
N ASP A 239 22.35 -1.24 -15.34
CA ASP A 239 21.84 -0.63 -14.11
C ASP A 239 21.02 -1.63 -13.29
N CYS A 240 20.25 -2.49 -13.98
CA CYS A 240 19.53 -3.58 -13.32
C CYS A 240 20.48 -4.54 -12.62
N ILE A 241 21.55 -4.96 -13.30
CA ILE A 241 22.60 -5.84 -12.76
C ILE A 241 23.25 -5.16 -11.54
N ALA A 242 23.65 -3.90 -11.68
CA ALA A 242 24.27 -3.14 -10.58
C ALA A 242 23.33 -3.04 -9.35
N ALA A 243 22.04 -2.82 -9.55
CA ALA A 243 21.05 -2.79 -8.46
C ALA A 243 20.90 -4.18 -7.80
N CYS A 244 20.93 -5.26 -8.58
CA CYS A 244 20.94 -6.63 -8.05
C CYS A 244 22.22 -6.96 -7.26
N ASP A 245 23.39 -6.49 -7.72
CA ASP A 245 24.67 -6.68 -7.02
C ASP A 245 24.68 -5.95 -5.66
N GLU A 246 24.10 -4.74 -5.59
CA GLU A 246 23.91 -4.05 -4.32
C GLU A 246 22.94 -4.80 -3.40
N LEU A 247 21.80 -5.24 -3.93
CA LEU A 247 20.81 -6.04 -3.20
C LEU A 247 21.40 -7.33 -2.61
N ALA A 248 22.27 -8.01 -3.36
CA ALA A 248 22.92 -9.26 -2.91
C ALA A 248 23.73 -9.08 -1.62
N LYS A 249 24.24 -7.87 -1.34
CA LYS A 249 24.96 -7.55 -0.10
C LYS A 249 24.06 -7.63 1.14
N GLY A 250 22.73 -7.61 0.97
CA GLY A 250 21.75 -7.78 2.04
C GLY A 250 21.68 -9.17 2.65
N GLY A 251 22.41 -10.16 2.08
CA GLY A 251 22.49 -11.51 2.64
C GLY A 251 21.15 -12.27 2.60
N PHE A 252 20.36 -12.06 1.54
CA PHE A 252 19.20 -12.88 1.24
C PHE A 252 19.63 -14.19 0.57
N ALA A 253 18.87 -15.25 0.78
CA ALA A 253 19.16 -16.54 0.21
C ALA A 253 17.87 -17.28 -0.14
N LEU A 254 17.90 -18.10 -1.17
CA LEU A 254 16.78 -18.96 -1.53
C LEU A 254 16.42 -19.90 -0.39
N ASP A 255 15.15 -20.04 -0.11
CA ASP A 255 14.66 -20.96 0.91
C ASP A 255 14.91 -22.40 0.52
N LYS A 256 15.20 -23.26 1.48
CA LYS A 256 15.44 -24.69 1.22
C LYS A 256 14.21 -25.40 0.69
N LYS A 257 13.04 -24.92 1.08
CA LYS A 257 11.74 -25.38 0.58
C LYS A 257 11.03 -24.20 -0.04
N TRP A 258 10.63 -24.34 -1.28
CA TRP A 258 9.98 -23.27 -2.04
C TRP A 258 8.72 -22.72 -1.35
N ASN A 259 8.00 -23.54 -0.58
CA ASN A 259 6.77 -23.14 0.09
C ASN A 259 6.98 -22.47 1.46
N ASP A 260 8.20 -22.38 1.99
CA ASP A 260 8.46 -21.73 3.28
C ASP A 260 8.09 -20.24 3.23
N THR A 261 8.29 -19.57 2.10
CA THR A 261 7.87 -18.18 1.84
C THR A 261 6.36 -17.96 1.92
N PHE A 262 5.56 -18.99 1.65
CA PHE A 262 4.08 -18.89 1.58
C PHE A 262 3.35 -19.40 2.82
N ARG A 263 4.07 -19.80 3.85
CA ARG A 263 3.49 -20.31 5.10
C ARG A 263 3.04 -19.17 6.00
N ALA A 264 2.11 -19.47 6.93
CA ALA A 264 1.64 -18.51 7.92
C ALA A 264 2.74 -18.00 8.87
N ASP A 265 3.81 -18.80 9.05
CA ASP A 265 4.98 -18.50 9.88
C ASP A 265 6.23 -18.17 9.03
N ASN A 266 6.03 -17.58 7.85
CA ASN A 266 7.09 -17.25 6.91
C ASN A 266 8.09 -16.21 7.45
N ASP A 267 7.65 -15.35 8.36
CA ASP A 267 8.49 -14.40 9.10
C ASP A 267 9.64 -15.08 9.88
N LYS A 268 9.43 -16.35 10.30
CA LYS A 268 10.40 -17.15 11.05
C LYS A 268 11.19 -18.13 10.18
N ARG A 269 10.75 -18.37 8.95
CA ARG A 269 11.28 -19.42 8.09
C ARG A 269 12.02 -18.89 6.88
N SER A 270 11.44 -17.89 6.20
CA SER A 270 11.95 -17.45 4.92
C SER A 270 13.17 -16.56 5.06
N THR A 271 14.18 -16.85 4.25
CA THR A 271 15.37 -16.04 4.04
C THR A 271 15.34 -15.28 2.72
N GLU A 272 14.32 -15.52 1.89
CA GLU A 272 14.14 -14.89 0.58
C GLU A 272 13.45 -13.53 0.64
N ILE A 273 12.60 -13.30 1.65
CA ILE A 273 11.73 -12.12 1.71
C ILE A 273 12.59 -10.86 1.91
N ILE A 274 12.59 -10.00 0.91
CA ILE A 274 13.33 -8.74 0.91
C ILE A 274 12.51 -7.63 1.59
N TRP A 275 11.21 -7.55 1.23
CA TRP A 275 10.28 -6.56 1.74
C TRP A 275 8.89 -7.17 1.82
N SER A 276 8.25 -7.07 2.98
CA SER A 276 6.95 -7.66 3.24
C SER A 276 5.91 -6.62 3.66
N ILE A 277 4.67 -6.85 3.27
CA ILE A 277 3.50 -6.23 3.87
C ILE A 277 3.01 -7.16 4.95
N VAL A 278 3.07 -6.71 6.20
CA VAL A 278 2.84 -7.56 7.37
C VAL A 278 1.34 -7.75 7.61
N TYR A 279 0.96 -9.00 7.82
CA TYR A 279 -0.36 -9.38 8.35
C TYR A 279 -0.16 -10.28 9.55
N ASP A 280 -0.95 -10.07 10.60
CA ASP A 280 -1.03 -10.94 11.76
C ASP A 280 -2.46 -11.01 12.32
N GLU A 281 -2.69 -11.93 13.26
CA GLU A 281 -4.04 -12.16 13.81
C GLU A 281 -4.47 -11.11 14.85
N VAL A 282 -3.56 -10.28 15.36
CA VAL A 282 -3.82 -9.35 16.45
C VAL A 282 -3.80 -7.90 15.98
N TYR A 283 -2.69 -7.44 15.39
CA TYR A 283 -2.41 -6.03 15.12
C TYR A 283 -2.60 -5.64 13.66
N ALA A 284 -2.33 -6.55 12.72
CA ALA A 284 -2.39 -6.28 11.28
C ALA A 284 -3.36 -7.22 10.56
N LYS A 285 -4.62 -7.23 11.04
CA LYS A 285 -5.69 -8.11 10.54
C LYS A 285 -6.11 -7.76 9.13
N GLY A 286 -6.83 -8.68 8.48
CA GLY A 286 -7.50 -8.41 7.22
C GLY A 286 -6.89 -9.10 6.01
N MET A 287 -5.99 -10.06 6.21
CA MET A 287 -5.51 -10.91 5.12
C MET A 287 -6.64 -11.77 4.56
N GLY A 288 -7.19 -11.33 3.44
CA GLY A 288 -8.38 -11.96 2.84
C GLY A 288 -8.08 -12.97 1.73
N TRP A 289 -6.86 -13.47 1.60
CA TRP A 289 -6.45 -14.33 0.49
C TRP A 289 -7.27 -15.61 0.39
N TYR A 290 -7.39 -16.40 1.47
CA TYR A 290 -8.16 -17.63 1.45
C TYR A 290 -9.64 -17.40 1.13
N GLN A 291 -10.21 -16.26 1.53
CA GLN A 291 -11.60 -15.91 1.24
C GLN A 291 -11.86 -15.77 -0.26
N ARG A 292 -10.87 -15.32 -1.03
CA ARG A 292 -11.01 -15.11 -2.47
C ARG A 292 -10.85 -16.40 -3.27
N TRP A 293 -10.00 -17.32 -2.81
CA TRP A 293 -9.64 -18.54 -3.52
C TRP A 293 -10.49 -19.74 -3.14
N LEU A 294 -10.72 -19.98 -1.84
CA LEU A 294 -11.36 -21.18 -1.37
C LEU A 294 -12.87 -21.20 -1.65
N HIS A 295 -13.40 -22.39 -1.84
CA HIS A 295 -14.84 -22.61 -1.97
C HIS A 295 -15.53 -22.40 -0.62
N TYR A 296 -16.75 -21.87 -0.58
CA TYR A 296 -17.48 -21.57 0.65
C TYR A 296 -17.72 -22.81 1.53
N ALA A 297 -17.80 -24.03 0.96
CA ALA A 297 -17.90 -25.25 1.75
C ALA A 297 -16.64 -25.56 2.59
N HIS A 298 -15.49 -24.94 2.29
CA HIS A 298 -14.30 -25.10 3.12
C HIS A 298 -14.45 -24.45 4.50
N GLN A 299 -15.40 -23.52 4.69
CA GLN A 299 -15.62 -22.93 6.01
C GLN A 299 -15.88 -24.00 7.06
N THR A 300 -16.87 -24.84 6.84
CA THR A 300 -17.21 -25.92 7.79
C THR A 300 -16.21 -27.07 7.73
N GLY A 301 -15.75 -27.41 6.51
CA GLY A 301 -14.87 -28.56 6.32
C GLY A 301 -13.46 -28.36 6.87
N TRP A 302 -13.01 -27.12 6.98
CA TRP A 302 -11.65 -26.75 7.40
C TRP A 302 -11.62 -25.85 8.63
N ASP A 303 -12.76 -25.68 9.29
CA ASP A 303 -12.93 -24.86 10.49
C ASP A 303 -12.40 -23.42 10.32
N LEU A 304 -12.76 -22.78 9.21
CA LEU A 304 -12.34 -21.41 8.94
C LEU A 304 -13.25 -20.41 9.67
N GLN A 305 -12.66 -19.40 10.27
CA GLN A 305 -13.40 -18.35 11.01
C GLN A 305 -14.41 -17.59 10.14
N SER A 306 -14.11 -17.38 8.86
CA SER A 306 -15.03 -16.71 7.93
C SER A 306 -15.16 -17.48 6.62
N GLY A 307 -16.33 -17.36 5.99
CA GLY A 307 -16.66 -18.09 4.77
C GLY A 307 -15.87 -17.59 3.57
N PRO A 308 -15.22 -18.50 2.84
CA PRO A 308 -14.62 -18.17 1.54
C PRO A 308 -15.68 -17.81 0.50
N TRP A 309 -15.27 -17.10 -0.53
CA TRP A 309 -16.16 -16.52 -1.53
C TRP A 309 -16.21 -17.29 -2.85
N ASN A 310 -15.36 -18.30 -3.02
CA ASN A 310 -15.30 -19.08 -4.24
C ASN A 310 -15.12 -18.22 -5.50
N GLY A 311 -14.28 -17.20 -5.40
CA GLY A 311 -14.06 -16.24 -6.50
C GLY A 311 -13.00 -16.69 -7.48
N LEU A 312 -11.75 -16.59 -7.07
CA LEU A 312 -10.57 -16.85 -7.89
C LEU A 312 -10.39 -18.34 -8.19
N VAL A 313 -9.87 -18.61 -9.37
CA VAL A 313 -9.41 -19.93 -9.80
C VAL A 313 -8.14 -19.77 -10.64
N THR A 314 -7.30 -20.79 -10.67
CA THR A 314 -6.22 -20.85 -11.66
C THR A 314 -6.76 -21.28 -13.02
N GLN A 315 -6.06 -20.89 -14.09
CA GLN A 315 -6.33 -21.37 -15.44
C GLN A 315 -5.78 -22.79 -15.62
N PRO A 316 -6.52 -23.71 -16.26
CA PRO A 316 -6.01 -25.05 -16.56
C PRO A 316 -4.68 -25.02 -17.32
N THR A 317 -4.57 -24.15 -18.33
CA THR A 317 -3.37 -23.99 -19.14
C THR A 317 -2.15 -23.55 -18.33
N PHE A 318 -2.36 -22.68 -17.32
CA PHE A 318 -1.30 -22.28 -16.41
C PHE A 318 -0.86 -23.44 -15.53
N TYR A 319 -1.80 -24.20 -14.95
CA TYR A 319 -1.50 -25.39 -14.17
C TYR A 319 -0.72 -26.44 -15.01
N ASP A 320 -1.15 -26.69 -16.24
CA ASP A 320 -0.55 -27.66 -17.15
C ASP A 320 0.83 -27.22 -17.66
N SER A 321 1.19 -25.95 -17.55
CA SER A 321 2.51 -25.44 -17.92
C SER A 321 3.64 -25.89 -16.99
N PHE A 322 3.31 -26.33 -15.78
CA PHE A 322 4.27 -26.86 -14.83
C PHE A 322 4.57 -28.33 -15.13
N ALA A 323 5.83 -28.72 -15.02
CA ALA A 323 6.20 -30.14 -15.10
C ALA A 323 5.59 -30.95 -13.95
N ASP A 324 5.27 -32.22 -14.16
CA ASP A 324 4.58 -33.06 -13.18
C ASP A 324 5.38 -33.28 -11.87
N ASN A 325 6.70 -33.17 -11.93
CA ASN A 325 7.60 -33.26 -10.79
C ASN A 325 7.94 -31.88 -10.17
N ASP A 326 7.36 -30.82 -10.66
CA ASP A 326 7.57 -29.48 -10.09
C ASP A 326 6.80 -29.37 -8.77
N LEU A 327 7.49 -29.08 -7.69
CA LEU A 327 6.88 -28.93 -6.36
C LEU A 327 5.84 -27.81 -6.32
N ARG A 328 5.99 -26.78 -7.14
CA ARG A 328 5.00 -25.70 -7.26
C ARG A 328 3.68 -26.22 -7.80
N LYS A 329 3.72 -27.19 -8.74
CA LYS A 329 2.52 -27.87 -9.25
C LYS A 329 1.88 -28.77 -8.19
N VAL A 330 2.69 -29.53 -7.48
CA VAL A 330 2.22 -30.54 -6.52
C VAL A 330 1.66 -29.93 -5.25
N GLU A 331 2.31 -28.89 -4.72
CA GLU A 331 2.00 -28.31 -3.41
C GLU A 331 1.29 -26.95 -3.52
N GLY A 332 1.39 -26.24 -4.66
CA GLY A 332 0.89 -24.87 -4.83
C GLY A 332 -0.57 -24.79 -5.27
N PHE A 333 -1.16 -25.87 -5.76
CA PHE A 333 -2.52 -25.88 -6.29
C PHE A 333 -3.43 -26.84 -5.53
N LEU A 334 -4.67 -26.40 -5.31
CA LEU A 334 -5.73 -27.22 -4.72
C LEU A 334 -6.60 -27.77 -5.84
N ILE A 335 -6.40 -29.04 -6.18
CA ILE A 335 -6.99 -29.70 -7.34
C ILE A 335 -7.86 -30.88 -6.90
N GLY A 336 -8.94 -31.12 -7.65
CA GLY A 336 -9.79 -32.30 -7.48
C GLY A 336 -10.73 -32.20 -6.26
N LYS A 337 -11.27 -33.35 -5.84
CA LYS A 337 -12.23 -33.45 -4.76
C LYS A 337 -11.56 -33.16 -3.42
N GLN A 338 -12.11 -32.20 -2.70
CA GLN A 338 -11.65 -31.82 -1.36
C GLN A 338 -12.48 -32.49 -0.28
N TYR A 339 -11.84 -32.85 0.82
CA TYR A 339 -12.45 -33.48 1.97
C TYR A 339 -12.33 -32.58 3.21
N PRO A 340 -13.28 -32.68 4.17
CA PRO A 340 -13.13 -32.03 5.45
C PRO A 340 -11.80 -32.43 6.10
N ARG A 341 -11.08 -31.46 6.61
CA ARG A 341 -9.88 -31.72 7.43
C ARG A 341 -10.35 -32.25 8.78
N LYS A 342 -9.80 -33.37 9.19
CA LYS A 342 -10.01 -33.91 10.51
C LYS A 342 -8.86 -33.52 11.41
N VAL A 343 -9.15 -33.39 12.69
CA VAL A 343 -8.15 -33.10 13.71
C VAL A 343 -8.04 -34.34 14.58
N ASP A 344 -6.82 -34.81 14.80
CA ASP A 344 -6.55 -35.91 15.73
C ASP A 344 -6.66 -35.45 17.19
N GLU A 345 -6.51 -36.36 18.13
CA GLU A 345 -6.56 -36.10 19.57
C GLU A 345 -5.45 -35.13 20.06
N ASN A 346 -4.42 -34.92 19.26
CA ASN A 346 -3.31 -34.00 19.56
C ASN A 346 -3.47 -32.65 18.86
N GLY A 347 -4.55 -32.41 18.13
CA GLY A 347 -4.81 -31.19 17.41
C GLY A 347 -4.16 -31.09 16.02
N ASN A 348 -3.61 -32.19 15.48
CA ASN A 348 -3.03 -32.20 14.13
C ASN A 348 -4.08 -32.50 13.08
N TYR A 349 -4.04 -31.78 11.97
CA TYR A 349 -4.89 -32.06 10.81
C TYR A 349 -4.38 -33.26 10.01
N TYR A 350 -5.30 -34.10 9.51
CA TYR A 350 -5.02 -35.23 8.61
C TYR A 350 -6.10 -35.44 7.55
#